data_4f7a74351d260fdc197a599c8ebff136
#
_entry.id   4f7a74351d260fdc197a599c8ebff136
#
_cell.length_a   1.000
_cell.length_b   1.000
_cell.length_c   1.000
_cell.angle_alpha   90.00
_cell.angle_beta   90.00
_cell.angle_gamma   90.00
#
_symmetry.space_group_name_H-M   'P 1'
#
loop_
_entity.id
_entity.type
_entity.pdbx_description
1 polymer ?
#
loop_
_entity_poly.entity_id
_entity_poly.type
_entity_poly.pdbx_seq_one_letter_code
_entity_poly.pdbx_strand_id
1 'polypeptide(L)'
;MFESCRAHHKMNWNDAAEDFLNLVVAQTPRPVRETTEAKLRALAESMAEEDGKNRVGVETVIAAWVRSTPETLRADLPRQMERYGLDPEDYRSLLE
;
A
#
# COMPACT_ATOMS: atom_id res chain seq x y z
N MET A 1 11.22 -24.46 -12.82
CA MET A 1 10.84 -24.21 -12.35
C MET A 1 10.81 -23.54 -11.43
N PHE A 2 10.77 -23.42 -11.25
CA PHE A 2 10.60 -22.84 -10.48
C PHE A 2 10.28 -21.76 -10.15
N GLU A 3 10.69 -21.45 -10.76
CA GLU A 3 10.42 -20.14 -10.57
C GLU A 3 9.02 -19.87 -10.65
N SER A 4 8.39 -20.58 -11.40
CA SER A 4 6.97 -20.41 -11.45
C SER A 4 6.36 -20.56 -10.09
N CYS A 5 7.03 -21.19 -9.24
CA CYS A 5 6.51 -21.34 -7.91
C CYS A 5 6.23 -20.04 -7.26
N ARG A 6 6.95 -19.03 -7.65
CA ARG A 6 6.72 -17.77 -7.05
C ARG A 6 5.37 -17.23 -7.33
N ALA A 7 4.84 -17.60 -8.44
CA ALA A 7 3.53 -17.10 -8.80
C ALA A 7 2.49 -17.50 -7.77
N HIS A 8 2.76 -18.61 -7.11
CA HIS A 8 1.82 -19.06 -6.15
C HIS A 8 1.77 -18.20 -4.92
N HIS A 9 2.83 -17.51 -4.67
CA HIS A 9 2.90 -16.73 -3.47
C HIS A 9 2.17 -15.44 -3.59
N LYS A 10 1.67 -15.15 -4.76
CA LYS A 10 0.92 -13.92 -4.91
C LYS A 10 -0.37 -14.02 -4.17
N MET A 11 -0.62 -13.02 -3.38
CA MET A 11 -1.88 -12.89 -2.72
C MET A 11 -2.90 -12.31 -3.65
N ASN A 12 -4.16 -12.58 -3.38
CA ASN A 12 -5.23 -11.93 -4.11
C ASN A 12 -5.33 -10.49 -3.68
N TRP A 13 -5.47 -9.60 -4.63
CA TRP A 13 -5.65 -8.19 -4.35
C TRP A 13 -7.06 -7.79 -4.70
N ASN A 14 -7.71 -7.05 -3.80
CA ASN A 14 -9.02 -6.49 -4.11
C ASN A 14 -8.87 -5.43 -5.19
N ASP A 15 -9.93 -5.25 -5.96
CA ASP A 15 -9.90 -4.20 -6.97
C ASP A 15 -9.65 -2.84 -6.36
N ALA A 16 -10.27 -2.57 -5.22
CA ALA A 16 -10.07 -1.30 -4.53
C ALA A 16 -8.62 -1.12 -4.09
N ALA A 17 -7.98 -2.21 -3.66
CA ALA A 17 -6.58 -2.15 -3.26
C ALA A 17 -5.68 -1.83 -4.44
N GLU A 18 -5.93 -2.48 -5.57
CA GLU A 18 -5.15 -2.20 -6.78
C GLU A 18 -5.35 -0.77 -7.24
N ASP A 19 -6.59 -0.30 -7.21
CA ASP A 19 -6.89 1.07 -7.63
C ASP A 19 -6.17 2.08 -6.75
N PHE A 20 -6.17 1.85 -5.44
CA PHE A 20 -5.50 2.76 -4.53
C PHE A 20 -3.99 2.74 -4.76
N LEU A 21 -3.43 1.56 -4.94
CA LEU A 21 -2.01 1.46 -5.22
C LEU A 21 -1.65 2.21 -6.50
N ASN A 22 -2.47 2.06 -7.52
CA ASN A 22 -2.23 2.76 -8.78
C ASN A 22 -2.31 4.27 -8.60
N LEU A 23 -3.21 4.75 -7.76
CA LEU A 23 -3.30 6.17 -7.48
C LEU A 23 -2.02 6.70 -6.83
N VAL A 24 -1.53 5.97 -5.84
CA VAL A 24 -0.31 6.37 -5.14
C VAL A 24 0.87 6.34 -6.10
N VAL A 25 0.96 5.30 -6.90
CA VAL A 25 2.06 5.16 -7.85
C VAL A 25 2.01 6.27 -8.89
N ALA A 26 0.82 6.64 -9.32
CA ALA A 26 0.65 7.69 -10.32
C ALA A 26 1.14 9.05 -9.79
N GLN A 27 1.09 9.25 -8.47
CA GLN A 27 1.58 10.49 -7.88
C GLN A 27 3.08 10.44 -7.60
N THR A 28 3.69 9.29 -7.78
CA THR A 28 5.11 9.11 -7.50
C THR A 28 5.93 9.55 -8.72
N PRO A 29 7.07 10.21 -8.50
CA PRO A 29 7.93 10.60 -9.63
C PRO A 29 8.35 9.38 -10.44
N ARG A 30 8.41 9.58 -11.76
CA ARG A 30 8.71 8.49 -12.67
C ARG A 30 9.98 7.70 -12.32
N PRO A 31 11.08 8.35 -11.99
CA PRO A 31 12.32 7.60 -11.73
C PRO A 31 12.23 6.59 -10.61
N VAL A 32 11.32 6.80 -9.66
CA VAL A 32 11.21 5.88 -8.52
C VAL A 32 9.87 5.17 -8.49
N ARG A 33 9.09 5.29 -9.56
CA ARG A 33 7.74 4.75 -9.58
C ARG A 33 7.73 3.23 -9.46
N GLU A 34 8.56 2.55 -10.23
CA GLU A 34 8.62 1.10 -10.18
C GLU A 34 9.10 0.60 -8.82
N THR A 35 10.10 1.26 -8.28
CA THR A 35 10.64 0.88 -6.99
C THR A 35 9.58 1.06 -5.91
N THR A 36 8.84 2.15 -5.96
CA THR A 36 7.80 2.43 -4.97
C THR A 36 6.70 1.40 -5.07
N GLU A 37 6.29 1.07 -6.29
CA GLU A 37 5.23 0.09 -6.47
C GLU A 37 5.65 -1.27 -5.90
N ALA A 38 6.86 -1.71 -6.24
CA ALA A 38 7.35 -3.00 -5.76
C ALA A 38 7.42 -3.01 -4.24
N LYS A 39 7.86 -1.92 -3.66
CA LYS A 39 7.98 -1.81 -2.21
C LYS A 39 6.63 -1.87 -1.53
N LEU A 40 5.67 -1.13 -2.05
CA LEU A 40 4.34 -1.10 -1.46
C LEU A 40 3.65 -2.45 -1.58
N ARG A 41 3.80 -3.11 -2.74
CA ARG A 41 3.22 -4.44 -2.91
C ARG A 41 3.81 -5.42 -1.91
N ALA A 42 5.13 -5.44 -1.81
CA ALA A 42 5.79 -6.38 -0.92
C ALA A 42 5.39 -6.12 0.52
N LEU A 43 5.34 -4.86 0.92
CA LEU A 43 5.00 -4.52 2.29
C LEU A 43 3.55 -4.87 2.60
N ALA A 44 2.64 -4.55 1.68
CA ALA A 44 1.23 -4.84 1.88
C ALA A 44 1.00 -6.35 1.99
N GLU A 45 1.65 -7.13 1.14
CA GLU A 45 1.50 -8.57 1.19
C GLU A 45 2.09 -9.14 2.48
N SER A 46 3.22 -8.59 2.90
CA SER A 46 3.83 -9.03 4.15
C SER A 46 2.92 -8.73 5.33
N MET A 47 2.30 -7.56 5.34
CA MET A 47 1.40 -7.19 6.42
C MET A 47 0.16 -8.07 6.44
N ALA A 48 -0.37 -8.40 5.26
CA ALA A 48 -1.51 -9.29 5.19
C ALA A 48 -1.17 -10.68 5.71
N GLU A 49 0.02 -11.15 5.38
CA GLU A 49 0.48 -12.44 5.88
C GLU A 49 0.56 -12.45 7.38
N GLU A 50 1.11 -11.39 7.96
CA GLU A 50 1.24 -11.30 9.40
C GLU A 50 -0.12 -11.32 10.09
N ASP A 51 -1.14 -10.77 9.40
CA ASP A 51 -2.49 -10.77 9.93
C ASP A 51 -3.22 -12.08 9.68
N GLY A 52 -2.57 -13.03 9.02
CA GLY A 52 -3.20 -14.30 8.73
C GLY A 52 -4.18 -14.24 7.57
N LYS A 53 -4.08 -13.22 6.76
CA LYS A 53 -4.96 -13.05 5.61
C LYS A 53 -4.28 -13.52 4.34
N ASN A 54 -5.11 -14.01 3.42
CA ASN A 54 -4.56 -14.41 2.11
C ASN A 54 -5.02 -13.44 1.03
N ARG A 55 -5.37 -12.23 1.41
CA ARG A 55 -5.87 -11.23 0.50
C ARG A 55 -5.43 -9.85 0.96
N VAL A 56 -5.10 -8.99 0.00
CA VAL A 56 -4.72 -7.62 0.29
C VAL A 56 -5.92 -6.73 0.04
N GLY A 57 -6.39 -6.07 1.09
CA GLY A 57 -7.47 -5.12 0.96
C GLY A 57 -6.95 -3.70 0.91
N VAL A 58 -7.84 -2.75 0.63
CA VAL A 58 -7.43 -1.36 0.52
C VAL A 58 -6.83 -0.87 1.83
N GLU A 59 -7.36 -1.32 2.95
CA GLU A 59 -6.83 -0.91 4.25
C GLU A 59 -5.39 -1.35 4.44
N THR A 60 -5.08 -2.55 3.96
CA THR A 60 -3.72 -3.06 4.05
C THR A 60 -2.77 -2.20 3.21
N VAL A 61 -3.20 -1.81 2.03
CA VAL A 61 -2.38 -0.95 1.18
C VAL A 61 -2.19 0.41 1.81
N ILE A 62 -3.24 0.96 2.42
CA ILE A 62 -3.13 2.24 3.09
C ILE A 62 -2.13 2.15 4.25
N ALA A 63 -2.20 1.09 5.03
CA ALA A 63 -1.27 0.90 6.13
C ALA A 63 0.16 0.78 5.63
N ALA A 64 0.36 0.06 4.53
CA ALA A 64 1.68 -0.07 3.94
C ALA A 64 2.20 1.29 3.47
N TRP A 65 1.32 2.06 2.85
CA TRP A 65 1.67 3.40 2.39
C TRP A 65 2.09 4.29 3.55
N VAL A 66 1.32 4.29 4.63
CA VAL A 66 1.65 5.10 5.80
C VAL A 66 2.99 4.65 6.39
N ARG A 67 3.19 3.35 6.50
CA ARG A 67 4.44 2.83 7.05
C ARG A 67 5.64 3.17 6.21
N SER A 68 5.49 3.20 4.90
CA SER A 68 6.60 3.49 4.02
C SER A 68 6.90 4.97 3.93
N THR A 69 6.03 5.82 4.47
CA THR A 69 6.23 7.26 4.43
C THR A 69 7.18 7.67 5.53
N PRO A 70 8.24 8.44 5.20
CA PRO A 70 9.15 8.93 6.23
C PRO A 70 8.43 9.79 7.25
N GLU A 71 8.94 9.76 8.46
CA GLU A 71 8.33 10.51 9.56
C GLU A 71 8.17 11.99 9.24
N THR A 72 9.13 12.53 8.54
CA THR A 72 9.10 13.94 8.21
C THR A 72 7.96 14.30 7.27
N LEU A 73 7.44 13.32 6.53
CA LEU A 73 6.36 13.55 5.59
C LEU A 73 5.01 13.09 6.10
N ARG A 74 4.98 12.49 7.28
CA ARG A 74 3.72 11.97 7.80
C ARG A 74 2.70 13.06 8.09
N ALA A 75 3.16 14.25 8.38
CA ALA A 75 2.25 15.35 8.66
C ALA A 75 1.36 15.67 7.46
N ASP A 76 1.81 15.35 6.27
CA ASP A 76 1.05 15.61 5.05
C ASP A 76 0.09 14.49 4.69
N LEU A 77 0.18 13.35 5.37
CA LEU A 77 -0.65 12.20 5.02
C LEU A 77 -2.15 12.50 5.10
N PRO A 78 -2.65 13.17 6.14
CA PRO A 78 -4.09 13.45 6.19
C PRO A 78 -4.56 14.23 4.97
N ARG A 79 -3.74 15.18 4.53
CA ARG A 79 -4.08 15.98 3.35
C ARG A 79 -4.09 15.13 2.09
N GLN A 80 -3.11 14.23 1.98
CA GLN A 80 -3.05 13.35 0.83
C GLN A 80 -4.19 12.36 0.83
N MET A 81 -4.57 11.88 2.00
CA MET A 81 -5.71 10.98 2.11
C MET A 81 -6.97 11.64 1.59
N GLU A 82 -7.19 12.89 1.96
CA GLU A 82 -8.34 13.62 1.49
C GLU A 82 -8.32 13.76 -0.03
N ARG A 83 -7.14 13.94 -0.58
CA ARG A 83 -6.99 14.04 -2.02
C ARG A 83 -7.39 12.74 -2.72
N TYR A 84 -7.18 11.62 -2.08
CA TYR A 84 -7.55 10.31 -2.62
C TYR A 84 -8.97 9.92 -2.27
N GLY A 85 -9.71 10.78 -1.60
CA GLY A 85 -11.07 10.47 -1.23
C GLY A 85 -11.18 9.68 0.06
N LEU A 86 -10.14 9.66 0.86
CA LEU A 86 -10.13 8.96 2.13
C LEU A 86 -10.38 9.92 3.27
N ASP A 87 -10.99 9.40 4.34
CA ASP A 87 -11.21 10.19 5.54
C ASP A 87 -10.08 9.92 6.51
N PRO A 88 -9.22 10.92 6.82
CA PRO A 88 -8.10 10.69 7.73
C PRO A 88 -8.53 10.20 9.10
N GLU A 89 -9.74 10.52 9.51
CA GLU A 89 -10.22 10.06 10.81
C GLU A 89 -10.34 8.55 10.87
N ASP A 90 -10.69 7.93 9.75
CA ASP A 90 -10.83 6.48 9.70
C ASP A 90 -9.49 5.78 9.87
N TYR A 91 -8.41 6.48 9.60
CA TYR A 91 -7.07 5.88 9.64
C TYR A 91 -6.19 6.53 10.68
N ARG A 92 -6.81 7.16 11.65
CA ARG A 92 -6.08 7.89 12.66
C ARG A 92 -5.06 7.03 13.41
N SER A 93 -5.44 5.80 13.72
CA SER A 93 -4.53 4.91 14.44
C SER A 93 -3.30 4.59 13.63
N LEU A 94 -3.41 4.61 12.31
CA LEU A 94 -2.25 4.37 11.45
C LEU A 94 -1.34 5.58 11.39
N LEU A 95 -1.90 6.78 11.57
CA LEU A 95 -1.14 8.01 11.49
C LEU A 95 -0.37 8.32 12.77
N GLU A 96 -0.76 7.68 13.85
CA GLU A 96 -0.05 7.82 15.12
C GLU A 96 1.18 6.93 15.17
#